data_7f53bd9541636a9148605f0b8c15a0a5
#
_entry.id   7f53bd9541636a9148605f0b8c15a0a5
#
_cell.length_a   1.000
_cell.length_b   1.000
_cell.length_c   1.000
_cell.angle_alpha   90.00
_cell.angle_beta   90.00
_cell.angle_gamma   90.00
#
_symmetry.space_group_name_H-M   'P 1'
#
loop_
_entity.id
_entity.type
_entity.pdbx_description
1 polymer ?
#
loop_
_entity_poly.entity_id
_entity_poly.type
_entity_poly.pdbx_seq_one_letter_code
_entity_poly.pdbx_strand_id
1 'polypeptide(L)'
;AGMTLALIALTCLTLAPTLWAVAASTFAMGVASGMASPGYSAGASLAVNAREQGGIAGIINATGAITWIVAPVSATALYGWVPLSPFLVALCLVGLSCSCSWWLLCRLDVASRARD
;
A
#
# COMPACT_ATOMS: atom_id res chain seq x y z
N ALA A 1 9.84 -2.83 2.20
CA ALA A 1 9.94 -2.32 3.59
C ALA A 1 8.64 -1.65 4.05
N GLY A 2 8.14 -0.59 3.35
CA GLY A 2 6.92 0.12 3.78
C GLY A 2 5.67 -0.77 3.83
N MET A 3 5.44 -1.61 2.82
CA MET A 3 4.29 -2.52 2.78
C MET A 3 4.34 -3.61 3.86
N THR A 4 5.51 -4.12 4.20
CA THR A 4 5.66 -5.10 5.29
C THR A 4 5.37 -4.47 6.64
N LEU A 5 5.79 -3.23 6.86
CA LEU A 5 5.46 -2.48 8.07
C LEU A 5 3.95 -2.23 8.20
N ALA A 6 3.28 -1.91 7.10
CA ALA A 6 1.82 -1.74 7.07
C ALA A 6 1.08 -3.05 7.43
N LEU A 7 1.54 -4.19 6.93
CA LEU A 7 0.99 -5.50 7.29
C LEU A 7 1.14 -5.79 8.79
N ILE A 8 2.31 -5.56 9.34
CA ILE A 8 2.58 -5.78 10.77
C ILE A 8 1.67 -4.88 11.62
N ALA A 9 1.56 -3.60 11.25
CA ALA A 9 0.71 -2.64 11.96
C ALA A 9 -0.77 -3.04 11.97
N LEU A 10 -1.32 -3.45 10.80
CA LEU A 10 -2.69 -3.92 10.69
C LEU A 10 -2.93 -5.23 11.46
N THR A 11 -1.98 -6.15 11.42
CA THR A 11 -2.07 -7.41 12.16
C THR A 11 -2.07 -7.16 13.68
N CYS A 12 -1.22 -6.29 14.17
CA CYS A 12 -1.21 -5.91 15.58
C CYS A 12 -2.53 -5.26 16.01
N LEU A 13 -3.11 -4.42 15.17
CA LEU A 13 -4.38 -3.76 15.47
C LEU A 13 -5.55 -4.75 15.53
N THR A 14 -5.56 -5.78 14.68
CA THR A 14 -6.64 -6.79 14.67
C THR A 14 -6.55 -7.77 15.85
N LEU A 15 -5.33 -8.07 16.31
CA LEU A 15 -5.10 -9.04 17.38
C LEU A 15 -5.27 -8.46 18.80
N ALA A 16 -4.96 -7.19 18.99
CA ALA A 16 -5.01 -6.54 20.31
C ALA A 16 -5.52 -5.10 20.20
N PRO A 17 -6.85 -4.87 20.19
CA PRO A 17 -7.43 -3.53 20.02
C PRO A 17 -7.34 -2.69 21.32
N THR A 18 -6.12 -2.46 21.79
CA THR A 18 -5.85 -1.56 22.93
C THR A 18 -5.50 -0.17 22.43
N LEU A 19 -5.68 0.85 23.28
CA LEU A 19 -5.36 2.24 22.91
C LEU A 19 -3.91 2.39 22.43
N TRP A 20 -2.97 1.73 23.08
CA TRP A 20 -1.56 1.77 22.71
C TRP A 20 -1.28 1.04 21.40
N ALA A 21 -1.96 -0.07 21.13
CA ALA A 21 -1.86 -0.77 19.86
C ALA A 21 -2.41 0.07 18.70
N VAL A 22 -3.50 0.79 18.92
CA VAL A 22 -4.06 1.74 17.93
C VAL A 22 -3.05 2.85 17.64
N ALA A 23 -2.48 3.48 18.67
CA ALA A 23 -1.50 4.54 18.50
C ALA A 23 -0.24 4.06 17.77
N ALA A 24 0.31 2.91 18.17
CA ALA A 24 1.48 2.33 17.53
C ALA A 24 1.23 1.94 16.08
N SER A 25 0.08 1.32 15.77
CA SER A 25 -0.27 0.94 14.40
C SER A 25 -0.51 2.15 13.51
N THR A 26 -1.15 3.22 14.01
CA THR A 26 -1.34 4.46 13.25
C THR A 26 0.00 5.12 12.94
N PHE A 27 0.90 5.16 13.90
CA PHE A 27 2.26 5.67 13.69
C PHE A 27 3.01 4.85 12.64
N ALA A 28 3.01 3.52 12.77
CA ALA A 28 3.65 2.61 11.83
C ALA A 28 3.07 2.73 10.41
N MET A 29 1.74 2.90 10.28
CA MET A 29 1.07 3.15 8.99
C MET A 29 1.49 4.48 8.38
N GLY A 30 1.65 5.53 9.19
CA GLY A 30 2.16 6.82 8.73
C GLY A 30 3.57 6.71 8.15
N VAL A 31 4.47 6.03 8.87
CA VAL A 31 5.85 5.76 8.39
C VAL A 31 5.82 4.90 7.12
N ALA A 32 5.02 3.84 7.09
CA ALA A 32 4.88 2.97 5.92
C ALA A 32 4.44 3.73 4.67
N SER A 33 3.43 4.60 4.80
CA SER A 33 2.92 5.43 3.71
C SER A 33 3.93 6.48 3.26
N GLY A 34 4.63 7.11 4.21
CA GLY A 34 5.70 8.07 3.93
C GLY A 34 6.88 7.46 3.15
N MET A 35 7.19 6.20 3.40
CA MET A 35 8.24 5.48 2.66
C MET A 35 7.76 4.95 1.31
N ALA A 36 6.51 4.49 1.22
CA ALA A 36 5.97 3.89 0.00
C ALA A 36 5.72 4.94 -1.09
N SER A 37 5.16 6.08 -0.72
CA SER A 37 4.76 7.13 -1.67
C SER A 37 5.90 7.63 -2.59
N PRO A 38 7.06 8.06 -2.10
CA PRO A 38 8.16 8.47 -2.98
C PRO A 38 8.71 7.30 -3.80
N GLY A 39 8.67 6.08 -3.25
CA GLY A 39 9.18 4.88 -3.91
C GLY A 39 8.43 4.56 -5.20
N TYR A 40 7.10 4.52 -5.17
CA TYR A 40 6.33 4.22 -6.38
C TYR A 40 6.30 5.39 -7.37
N SER A 41 6.31 6.63 -6.89
CA SER A 41 6.36 7.81 -7.77
C SER A 41 7.68 7.89 -8.52
N ALA A 42 8.81 7.68 -7.85
CA ALA A 42 10.13 7.64 -8.47
C ALA A 42 10.25 6.44 -9.44
N GLY A 43 9.80 5.26 -9.02
CA GLY A 43 9.82 4.07 -9.88
C GLY A 43 9.00 4.26 -11.16
N ALA A 44 7.82 4.85 -11.07
CA ALA A 44 6.98 5.13 -12.22
C ALA A 44 7.60 6.19 -13.15
N SER A 45 8.24 7.23 -12.62
CA SER A 45 8.89 8.26 -13.43
C SER A 45 10.14 7.75 -14.16
N LEU A 46 10.87 6.81 -13.57
CA LEU A 46 12.04 6.19 -14.20
C LEU A 46 11.68 5.17 -15.29
N ALA A 47 10.45 4.67 -15.28
CA ALA A 47 9.97 3.67 -16.24
C ALA A 47 9.53 4.29 -17.59
N VAL A 48 9.43 5.61 -17.69
CA VAL A 48 8.91 6.32 -18.87
C VAL A 48 9.84 7.43 -19.34
N ASN A 49 9.68 7.85 -20.60
CA ASN A 49 10.44 8.95 -21.18
C ASN A 49 10.08 10.29 -20.52
N ALA A 50 11.00 11.25 -20.55
CA ALA A 50 10.82 12.57 -19.94
C ALA A 50 9.55 13.32 -20.41
N ARG A 51 9.09 13.07 -21.65
CA ARG A 51 7.85 13.65 -22.20
C ARG A 51 6.57 13.06 -21.59
N GLU A 52 6.63 11.85 -21.04
CA GLU A 52 5.48 11.10 -20.52
C GLU A 52 5.37 11.18 -18.99
N GLN A 53 6.41 11.69 -18.31
CA GLN A 53 6.45 11.77 -16.86
C GLN A 53 5.28 12.57 -16.26
N GLY A 54 4.86 13.67 -16.92
CA GLY A 54 3.70 14.44 -16.50
C GLY A 54 2.38 13.65 -16.60
N GLY A 55 2.22 12.84 -17.63
CA GLY A 55 1.06 11.97 -17.80
C GLY A 55 0.99 10.90 -16.71
N ILE A 56 2.10 10.23 -16.44
CA ILE A 56 2.19 9.23 -15.37
C ILE A 56 1.92 9.84 -13.99
N ALA A 57 2.49 11.01 -13.69
CA ALA A 57 2.21 11.72 -12.45
C ALA A 57 0.72 12.08 -12.32
N GLY A 58 0.08 12.49 -13.42
CA GLY A 58 -1.35 12.75 -13.49
C GLY A 58 -2.20 11.52 -13.18
N ILE A 59 -1.87 10.36 -13.77
CA ILE A 59 -2.57 9.10 -13.51
C ILE A 59 -2.41 8.67 -12.05
N ILE A 60 -1.21 8.75 -11.49
CA ILE A 60 -0.94 8.41 -10.08
C ILE A 60 -1.80 9.29 -9.16
N ASN A 61 -1.80 10.61 -9.39
CA ASN A 61 -2.56 11.55 -8.59
C ASN A 61 -4.08 11.35 -8.73
N ALA A 62 -4.57 11.11 -9.95
CA ALA A 62 -6.00 10.84 -10.19
C ALA A 62 -6.45 9.54 -9.49
N THR A 63 -5.65 8.48 -9.59
CA THR A 63 -5.91 7.21 -8.89
C THR A 63 -5.91 7.40 -7.38
N GLY A 64 -4.95 8.16 -6.85
CA GLY A 64 -4.91 8.53 -5.44
C GLY A 64 -6.16 9.30 -5.00
N ALA A 65 -6.59 10.30 -5.76
CA ALA A 65 -7.79 11.08 -5.45
C ALA A 65 -9.06 10.22 -5.40
N ILE A 66 -9.23 9.31 -6.35
CA ILE A 66 -10.36 8.35 -6.36
C ILE A 66 -10.29 7.47 -5.11
N THR A 67 -9.12 6.97 -4.77
CA THR A 67 -8.92 6.13 -3.57
C THR A 67 -9.29 6.88 -2.30
N TRP A 68 -8.92 8.15 -2.16
CA TRP A 68 -9.26 8.99 -1.00
C TRP A 68 -10.77 9.25 -0.85
N ILE A 69 -11.53 9.15 -1.93
CA ILE A 69 -13.00 9.28 -1.91
C ILE A 69 -13.64 7.92 -1.62
N VAL A 70 -13.26 6.89 -2.35
CA VAL A 70 -13.90 5.57 -2.29
C VAL A 70 -13.57 4.83 -1.00
N ALA A 71 -12.33 4.90 -0.52
CA ALA A 71 -11.88 4.13 0.64
C ALA A 71 -12.65 4.50 1.94
N PRO A 72 -12.84 5.77 2.32
CA PRO A 72 -13.60 6.10 3.52
C PRO A 72 -15.07 5.68 3.43
N VAL A 73 -15.69 5.84 2.24
CA VAL A 73 -17.10 5.46 2.04
C VAL A 73 -17.28 3.96 2.17
N SER A 74 -16.43 3.18 1.51
CA SER A 74 -16.48 1.72 1.59
C SER A 74 -16.14 1.20 2.99
N ALA A 75 -15.14 1.80 3.66
CA ALA A 75 -14.79 1.44 5.03
C ALA A 75 -15.94 1.69 6.01
N THR A 76 -16.62 2.83 5.89
CA THR A 76 -17.77 3.17 6.74
C THR A 76 -18.95 2.22 6.51
N ALA A 77 -19.23 1.88 5.26
CA ALA A 77 -20.27 0.91 4.92
C ALA A 77 -19.97 -0.49 5.48
N LEU A 78 -18.74 -0.96 5.34
CA LEU A 78 -18.29 -2.23 5.90
C LEU A 78 -18.33 -2.25 7.43
N TYR A 79 -17.92 -1.16 8.07
CA TYR A 79 -17.95 -1.03 9.52
C TYR A 79 -19.38 -1.15 10.09
N GLY A 80 -20.38 -0.67 9.36
CA GLY A 80 -21.78 -0.79 9.76
C GLY A 80 -22.30 -2.24 9.79
N TRP A 81 -21.66 -3.16 9.06
CA TRP A 81 -22.04 -4.58 9.06
C TRP A 81 -21.30 -5.37 10.13
N VAL A 82 -19.97 -5.27 10.15
CA VAL A 82 -19.11 -5.90 11.15
C VAL A 82 -17.95 -4.93 11.45
N PRO A 83 -17.77 -4.47 12.69
CA PRO A 83 -16.74 -3.47 13.02
C PRO A 83 -15.30 -3.88 12.65
N LEU A 84 -15.00 -5.16 12.56
CA LEU A 84 -13.69 -5.69 12.19
C LEU A 84 -13.47 -5.80 10.68
N SER A 85 -14.55 -5.77 9.87
CA SER A 85 -14.48 -6.04 8.44
C SER A 85 -13.58 -5.09 7.63
N PRO A 86 -13.54 -3.77 7.85
CA PRO A 86 -12.65 -2.89 7.08
C PRO A 86 -11.17 -3.19 7.32
N PHE A 87 -10.82 -3.58 8.54
CA PHE A 87 -9.44 -3.96 8.87
C PHE A 87 -9.01 -5.26 8.20
N LEU A 88 -9.91 -6.25 8.14
CA LEU A 88 -9.65 -7.52 7.45
C LEU A 88 -9.51 -7.31 5.94
N VAL A 89 -10.37 -6.51 5.33
CA VAL A 89 -10.28 -6.16 3.91
C VAL A 89 -8.96 -5.42 3.61
N ALA A 90 -8.61 -4.44 4.43
CA ALA A 90 -7.34 -3.74 4.29
C ALA A 90 -6.14 -4.68 4.42
N LEU A 91 -6.16 -5.59 5.40
CA LEU A 91 -5.11 -6.59 5.59
C LEU A 91 -4.96 -7.50 4.36
N CYS A 92 -6.08 -7.99 3.80
CA CYS A 92 -6.07 -8.80 2.59
C CYS A 92 -5.50 -8.04 1.38
N LEU A 93 -5.91 -6.78 1.17
CA LEU A 93 -5.45 -5.96 0.05
C LEU A 93 -3.95 -5.65 0.16
N VAL A 94 -3.47 -5.30 1.34
CA VAL A 94 -2.03 -5.04 1.57
C VAL A 94 -1.24 -6.34 1.42
N GLY A 95 -1.76 -7.47 1.89
CA GLY A 95 -1.17 -8.80 1.71
C GLY A 95 -1.02 -9.19 0.25
N LEU A 96 -2.07 -8.99 -0.56
CA LEU A 96 -2.04 -9.21 -2.00
C LEU A 96 -1.01 -8.31 -2.68
N SER A 97 -0.97 -7.02 -2.33
CA SER A 97 0.01 -6.07 -2.87
C SER A 97 1.45 -6.46 -2.54
N CYS A 98 1.71 -6.91 -1.32
CA CYS A 98 3.02 -7.43 -0.92
C CYS A 98 3.40 -8.69 -1.72
N SER A 99 2.48 -9.62 -1.89
CA SER A 99 2.71 -10.87 -2.64
C SER A 99 3.01 -10.58 -4.11
N CYS A 100 2.24 -9.70 -4.74
CA CYS A 100 2.48 -9.28 -6.12
C CYS A 100 3.83 -8.58 -6.29
N SER A 101 4.19 -7.68 -5.37
CA SER A 101 5.47 -6.98 -5.39
C SER A 101 6.64 -7.93 -5.22
N TRP A 102 6.53 -8.89 -4.31
CA TRP A 102 7.54 -9.92 -4.09
C TRP A 102 7.73 -10.80 -5.34
N TRP A 103 6.62 -11.27 -5.92
CA TRP A 103 6.66 -12.08 -7.13
C TRP A 103 7.32 -11.34 -8.30
N LEU A 104 7.01 -10.05 -8.47
CA LEU A 104 7.62 -9.23 -9.52
C LEU A 104 9.11 -9.05 -9.31
N LEU A 105 9.55 -8.78 -8.08
CA LEU A 105 10.97 -8.66 -7.73
C LEU A 105 11.73 -9.95 -8.02
N CYS A 106 11.18 -11.11 -7.65
CA CYS A 106 11.80 -12.40 -7.97
C CYS A 106 11.92 -12.63 -9.48
N ARG A 107 10.92 -12.22 -10.26
CA ARG A 107 10.96 -12.31 -11.73
C ARG A 107 12.04 -11.43 -12.33
N LEU A 108 12.20 -10.22 -11.83
CA LEU A 108 13.22 -9.27 -12.32
C LEU A 108 14.63 -9.74 -11.97
N ASP A 109 14.84 -10.30 -10.78
CA ASP A 109 16.16 -10.85 -10.37
C ASP A 109 16.57 -12.04 -11.25
N VAL A 110 15.64 -12.93 -11.59
CA VAL A 110 15.89 -14.03 -12.52
C VAL A 110 16.21 -13.51 -13.93
N ALA A 111 15.51 -12.48 -14.39
CA ALA A 111 15.75 -11.91 -15.71
C ALA A 111 17.08 -11.16 -15.82
N SER A 112 17.56 -10.53 -14.74
CA SER A 112 18.87 -9.88 -14.70
C SER A 112 20.00 -10.91 -14.77
N ARG A 113 19.90 -11.99 -13.99
CA ARG A 113 20.90 -13.09 -13.99
C ARG A 113 20.98 -13.88 -15.31
N ALA A 114 19.95 -13.82 -16.13
CA ALA A 114 19.96 -14.48 -17.45
C ALA A 114 20.63 -13.65 -18.55
N ARG A 115 21.01 -12.40 -18.24
CA ARG A 115 21.67 -11.47 -19.17
C ARG A 115 23.19 -11.37 -18.96
N ASP A 116 23.66 -11.84 -17.81
CA ASP A 116 25.09 -11.97 -17.47
C ASP A 116 25.62 -13.37 -17.87
#